data_981a54aa21771973b8b29b70aa09f48a
#
_entry.id   981a54aa21771973b8b29b70aa09f48a
#
_cell.length_a   1.000
_cell.length_b   1.000
_cell.length_c   1.000
_cell.angle_alpha   90.00
_cell.angle_beta   90.00
_cell.angle_gamma   90.00
#
_symmetry.space_group_name_H-M   'P 1'
#
loop_
_entity.id
_entity.type
_entity.pdbx_description
1 polymer ?
#
loop_
_entity_poly.entity_id
_entity_poly.type
_entity_poly.pdbx_seq_one_letter_code
_entity_poly.pdbx_strand_id
1 'polypeptide(L)'
;SIVIYDEAQQHERFRSGTSANKDDVVQKLQVHRHTGHDIWFITQSPRFLNAFVLDLVGEHYHLHRPYGAKLASVYYWRSVRKQPQSLSSRELAENEFLFKYPKNLFSYYKSATAHHVKMKLPKKLGYVVFAILALAAYGGYSYFKPGTQKMINPSAFTQANTQQKPK
;
A
#
# COMPACT_ATOMS: atom_id res chain seq x y z
N SER A 1 -19.30 -24.75 7.13
CA SER A 1 -18.12 -24.58 8.00
C SER A 1 -16.99 -23.90 7.24
N ILE A 2 -16.08 -23.22 7.98
CA ILE A 2 -14.91 -22.55 7.42
C ILE A 2 -13.68 -23.40 7.70
N VAL A 3 -12.89 -23.69 6.67
CA VAL A 3 -11.62 -24.40 6.77
C VAL A 3 -10.52 -23.45 6.33
N ILE A 4 -9.47 -23.28 7.16
CA ILE A 4 -8.36 -22.35 6.90
C ILE A 4 -7.07 -23.15 6.83
N TYR A 5 -6.37 -23.07 5.71
CA TYR A 5 -5.01 -23.58 5.53
C TYR A 5 -4.03 -22.41 5.63
N ASP A 6 -3.44 -22.24 6.80
CA ASP A 6 -2.38 -21.24 7.01
C ASP A 6 -1.04 -21.77 6.48
N GLU A 7 -0.22 -20.86 5.90
CA GLU A 7 1.03 -21.21 5.20
C GLU A 7 0.82 -22.38 4.22
N ALA A 8 -0.25 -22.29 3.41
CA ALA A 8 -0.74 -23.38 2.55
C ALA A 8 0.34 -23.97 1.62
N GLN A 9 1.38 -23.19 1.28
CA GLN A 9 2.51 -23.68 0.49
C GLN A 9 3.40 -24.70 1.22
N GLN A 10 3.28 -24.83 2.54
CA GLN A 10 4.01 -25.84 3.32
C GLN A 10 3.35 -27.22 3.25
N HIS A 11 2.06 -27.25 2.88
CA HIS A 11 1.36 -28.51 2.69
C HIS A 11 1.75 -29.14 1.34
N GLU A 12 2.31 -30.35 1.35
CA GLU A 12 2.77 -31.04 0.15
C GLU A 12 1.70 -31.14 -0.94
N ARG A 13 0.44 -31.33 -0.57
CA ARG A 13 -0.69 -31.45 -1.51
C ARG A 13 -0.98 -30.19 -2.29
N PHE A 14 -0.74 -29.02 -1.69
CA PHE A 14 -1.10 -27.73 -2.28
C PHE A 14 0.08 -27.01 -2.91
N ARG A 15 1.30 -27.45 -2.60
CA ARG A 15 2.53 -26.81 -3.08
C ARG A 15 2.67 -26.91 -4.59
N SER A 16 3.25 -25.88 -5.20
CA SER A 16 3.63 -25.86 -6.60
C SER A 16 4.58 -27.01 -6.94
N GLY A 17 4.39 -27.62 -8.12
CA GLY A 17 5.17 -28.78 -8.56
C GLY A 17 4.62 -30.13 -8.10
N THR A 18 3.62 -30.18 -7.26
CA THR A 18 2.94 -31.43 -6.87
C THR A 18 1.89 -31.82 -7.92
N SER A 19 1.80 -33.11 -8.21
CA SER A 19 0.78 -33.63 -9.14
C SER A 19 -0.58 -33.68 -8.47
N ALA A 20 -1.35 -32.61 -8.60
CA ALA A 20 -2.69 -32.48 -8.02
C ALA A 20 -3.68 -33.52 -8.55
N ASN A 21 -3.47 -34.02 -9.77
CA ASN A 21 -4.39 -34.93 -10.45
C ASN A 21 -4.49 -36.31 -9.81
N LYS A 22 -3.61 -36.64 -8.86
CA LYS A 22 -3.60 -37.93 -8.16
C LYS A 22 -3.97 -37.87 -6.71
N ASP A 23 -4.21 -36.69 -6.16
CA ASP A 23 -4.56 -36.50 -4.74
C ASP A 23 -6.07 -36.34 -4.57
N ASP A 24 -6.71 -37.33 -3.92
CA ASP A 24 -8.14 -37.37 -3.70
C ASP A 24 -8.67 -36.16 -2.91
N VAL A 25 -7.88 -35.60 -2.00
CA VAL A 25 -8.26 -34.42 -1.22
C VAL A 25 -8.31 -33.19 -2.13
N VAL A 26 -7.31 -33.03 -3.01
CA VAL A 26 -7.27 -31.91 -3.96
C VAL A 26 -8.41 -32.04 -4.97
N GLN A 27 -8.74 -33.25 -5.42
CA GLN A 27 -9.89 -33.49 -6.29
C GLN A 27 -11.22 -33.14 -5.63
N LYS A 28 -11.37 -33.43 -4.33
CA LYS A 28 -12.57 -33.05 -3.56
C LYS A 28 -12.76 -31.55 -3.40
N LEU A 29 -11.72 -30.74 -3.58
CA LEU A 29 -11.88 -29.28 -3.60
C LEU A 29 -12.81 -28.79 -4.71
N GLN A 30 -12.98 -29.53 -5.80
CA GLN A 30 -13.92 -29.15 -6.87
C GLN A 30 -15.38 -29.15 -6.41
N VAL A 31 -15.70 -30.02 -5.48
CA VAL A 31 -17.07 -30.24 -5.00
C VAL A 31 -17.34 -29.66 -3.61
N HIS A 32 -16.36 -28.95 -3.02
CA HIS A 32 -16.47 -28.42 -1.65
C HIS A 32 -17.72 -27.53 -1.45
N ARG A 33 -18.16 -26.80 -2.48
CA ARG A 33 -19.36 -25.96 -2.43
C ARG A 33 -20.63 -26.78 -2.17
N HIS A 34 -20.71 -28.01 -2.66
CA HIS A 34 -21.84 -28.90 -2.41
C HIS A 34 -21.90 -29.40 -0.97
N THR A 35 -20.75 -29.37 -0.28
CA THR A 35 -20.66 -29.79 1.13
C THR A 35 -20.80 -28.64 2.13
N GLY A 36 -21.02 -27.41 1.65
CA GLY A 36 -21.22 -26.23 2.50
C GLY A 36 -19.96 -25.80 3.26
N HIS A 37 -18.80 -25.97 2.65
CA HIS A 37 -17.51 -25.54 3.21
C HIS A 37 -16.97 -24.35 2.46
N ASP A 38 -16.53 -23.31 3.21
CA ASP A 38 -15.69 -22.22 2.70
C ASP A 38 -14.25 -22.55 3.02
N ILE A 39 -13.39 -22.56 2.02
CA ILE A 39 -11.99 -22.94 2.17
C ILE A 39 -11.11 -21.73 1.89
N TRP A 40 -10.23 -21.40 2.84
CA TRP A 40 -9.30 -20.28 2.76
C TRP A 40 -7.87 -20.79 2.71
N PHE A 41 -7.13 -20.38 1.67
CA PHE A 41 -5.71 -20.64 1.55
C PHE A 41 -4.94 -19.36 1.85
N ILE A 42 -4.17 -19.34 2.94
CA ILE A 42 -3.29 -18.23 3.30
C ILE A 42 -1.88 -18.58 2.84
N THR A 43 -1.28 -17.73 2.03
CA THR A 43 0.06 -17.97 1.47
C THR A 43 0.80 -16.66 1.26
N GLN A 44 2.13 -16.69 1.29
CA GLN A 44 2.99 -15.53 1.02
C GLN A 44 2.95 -15.14 -0.47
N SER A 45 2.72 -16.11 -1.36
CA SER A 45 2.59 -15.86 -2.80
C SER A 45 1.73 -16.94 -3.46
N PRO A 46 0.78 -16.57 -4.33
CA PRO A 46 0.01 -17.54 -5.10
C PRO A 46 0.87 -18.50 -5.93
N ARG A 47 2.05 -18.07 -6.36
CA ARG A 47 2.98 -18.90 -7.15
C ARG A 47 3.50 -20.14 -6.43
N PHE A 48 3.41 -20.15 -5.11
CA PHE A 48 3.83 -21.28 -4.30
C PHE A 48 2.77 -22.39 -4.24
N LEU A 49 1.56 -22.10 -4.70
CA LEU A 49 0.48 -23.07 -4.75
C LEU A 49 0.38 -23.74 -6.12
N ASN A 50 -0.18 -24.94 -6.11
CA ASN A 50 -0.44 -25.73 -7.30
C ASN A 50 -1.45 -25.00 -8.22
N ALA A 51 -1.23 -25.07 -9.52
CA ALA A 51 -2.08 -24.41 -10.51
C ALA A 51 -3.54 -24.88 -10.42
N PHE A 52 -3.78 -26.16 -10.17
CA PHE A 52 -5.12 -26.71 -10.01
C PHE A 52 -5.88 -26.06 -8.83
N VAL A 53 -5.21 -25.86 -7.69
CA VAL A 53 -5.79 -25.15 -6.54
C VAL A 53 -6.10 -23.70 -6.89
N LEU A 54 -5.18 -23.03 -7.59
CA LEU A 54 -5.37 -21.64 -7.99
C LEU A 54 -6.55 -21.44 -8.95
N ASP A 55 -6.80 -22.41 -9.84
CA ASP A 55 -7.90 -22.35 -10.80
C ASP A 55 -9.28 -22.54 -10.13
N LEU A 56 -9.32 -23.10 -8.92
CA LEU A 56 -10.55 -23.26 -8.14
C LEU A 56 -10.88 -22.03 -7.26
N VAL A 57 -9.93 -21.12 -7.09
CA VAL A 57 -10.12 -19.95 -6.21
C VAL A 57 -11.04 -18.93 -6.90
N GLY A 58 -12.17 -18.65 -6.25
CA GLY A 58 -13.16 -17.68 -6.70
C GLY A 58 -12.92 -16.26 -6.18
N GLU A 59 -12.13 -16.09 -5.12
CA GLU A 59 -11.85 -14.79 -4.51
C GLU A 59 -10.38 -14.71 -4.10
N HIS A 60 -9.73 -13.59 -4.42
CA HIS A 60 -8.34 -13.35 -4.07
C HIS A 60 -8.19 -12.02 -3.35
N TYR A 61 -7.71 -12.06 -2.11
CA TYR A 61 -7.37 -10.91 -1.30
C TYR A 61 -5.85 -10.81 -1.15
N HIS A 62 -5.27 -9.68 -1.54
CA HIS A 62 -3.85 -9.41 -1.36
C HIS A 62 -3.63 -8.26 -0.40
N LEU A 63 -2.93 -8.53 0.69
CA LEU A 63 -2.59 -7.54 1.70
C LEU A 63 -1.22 -6.94 1.40
N HIS A 64 -1.18 -5.65 1.13
CA HIS A 64 0.04 -4.90 0.95
C HIS A 64 0.27 -3.93 2.11
N ARG A 65 1.38 -4.10 2.83
CA ARG A 65 1.77 -3.23 3.94
C ARG A 65 2.81 -2.23 3.48
N PRO A 66 2.43 -0.97 3.17
CA PRO A 66 3.38 0.03 2.72
C PRO A 66 4.28 0.48 3.89
N TYR A 67 5.59 0.53 3.63
CA TYR A 67 6.60 1.12 4.54
C TYR A 67 6.56 0.63 6.00
N GLY A 68 6.01 -0.52 6.28
CA GLY A 68 5.87 -1.02 7.65
C GLY A 68 4.81 -0.31 8.51
N ALA A 69 3.88 0.40 7.89
CA ALA A 69 2.78 1.07 8.57
C ALA A 69 1.90 0.08 9.36
N LYS A 70 1.14 0.58 10.33
CA LYS A 70 0.17 -0.21 11.11
C LYS A 70 -1.19 -0.36 10.41
N LEU A 71 -1.16 -0.36 9.08
CA LEU A 71 -2.29 -0.55 8.19
C LEU A 71 -1.83 -1.30 6.95
N ALA A 72 -2.75 -1.95 6.26
CA ALA A 72 -2.52 -2.59 4.97
C ALA A 72 -3.55 -2.13 3.95
N SER A 73 -3.12 -1.93 2.70
CA SER A 73 -4.05 -1.89 1.57
C SER A 73 -4.43 -3.33 1.23
N VAL A 74 -5.71 -3.57 1.10
CA VAL A 74 -6.26 -4.87 0.69
C VAL A 74 -6.83 -4.70 -0.70
N TYR A 75 -6.30 -5.49 -1.64
CA TYR A 75 -6.75 -5.57 -3.03
C TYR A 75 -7.59 -6.83 -3.20
N TYR A 76 -8.72 -6.71 -3.90
CA TYR A 76 -9.65 -7.79 -4.14
C TYR A 76 -9.85 -8.06 -5.62
N TRP A 77 -9.87 -9.35 -6.00
CA TRP A 77 -10.21 -9.85 -7.34
C TRP A 77 -11.07 -11.11 -7.24
N ARG A 78 -11.95 -11.31 -8.22
CA ARG A 78 -12.74 -12.56 -8.37
C ARG A 78 -11.94 -13.73 -8.94
N SER A 79 -10.68 -13.53 -9.26
CA SER A 79 -9.80 -14.57 -9.78
C SER A 79 -8.38 -14.37 -9.27
N VAL A 80 -7.60 -15.45 -9.23
CA VAL A 80 -6.23 -15.37 -8.75
C VAL A 80 -5.35 -14.51 -9.68
N ARG A 81 -4.63 -13.56 -9.08
CA ARG A 81 -3.55 -12.83 -9.72
C ARG A 81 -2.22 -13.43 -9.29
N LYS A 82 -1.46 -14.00 -10.23
CA LYS A 82 -0.16 -14.65 -9.95
C LYS A 82 0.90 -13.65 -9.47
N GLN A 83 0.76 -12.37 -9.82
CA GLN A 83 1.67 -11.28 -9.42
C GLN A 83 0.87 -10.10 -8.82
N PRO A 84 0.26 -10.27 -7.65
CA PRO A 84 -0.60 -9.24 -7.07
C PRO A 84 0.16 -7.98 -6.65
N GLN A 85 1.50 -8.06 -6.50
CA GLN A 85 2.34 -6.91 -6.12
C GLN A 85 2.58 -5.94 -7.29
N SER A 86 2.38 -6.35 -8.56
CA SER A 86 2.63 -5.48 -9.72
C SER A 86 1.60 -4.34 -9.78
N LEU A 87 2.03 -3.17 -10.26
CA LEU A 87 1.13 -2.02 -10.45
C LEU A 87 -0.03 -2.38 -11.35
N SER A 88 0.23 -3.02 -12.49
CA SER A 88 -0.81 -3.43 -13.44
C SER A 88 -1.84 -4.38 -12.83
N SER A 89 -1.43 -5.28 -11.91
CA SER A 89 -2.39 -6.12 -11.22
C SER A 89 -3.25 -5.32 -10.24
N ARG A 90 -2.67 -4.35 -9.53
CA ARG A 90 -3.41 -3.52 -8.57
C ARG A 90 -4.40 -2.59 -9.25
N GLU A 91 -4.04 -2.01 -10.38
CA GLU A 91 -4.95 -1.18 -11.20
C GLU A 91 -6.16 -1.96 -11.69
N LEU A 92 -6.03 -3.28 -11.85
CA LEU A 92 -7.12 -4.19 -12.22
C LEU A 92 -7.85 -4.78 -11.00
N ALA A 93 -7.62 -4.26 -9.79
CA ALA A 93 -8.38 -4.69 -8.63
C ALA A 93 -9.84 -4.21 -8.73
N GLU A 94 -10.76 -5.12 -8.44
CA GLU A 94 -12.20 -4.79 -8.43
C GLU A 94 -12.57 -3.95 -7.22
N ASN A 95 -11.81 -4.11 -6.13
CA ASN A 95 -11.97 -3.31 -4.93
C ASN A 95 -10.62 -3.11 -4.23
N GLU A 96 -10.44 -1.93 -3.63
CA GLU A 96 -9.32 -1.61 -2.75
C GLU A 96 -9.84 -0.93 -1.50
N PHE A 97 -9.40 -1.41 -0.33
CA PHE A 97 -9.73 -0.78 0.94
C PHE A 97 -8.56 -0.83 1.92
N LEU A 98 -8.57 0.09 2.89
CA LEU A 98 -7.57 0.16 3.93
C LEU A 98 -8.01 -0.65 5.15
N PHE A 99 -7.19 -1.63 5.53
CA PHE A 99 -7.35 -2.42 6.74
C PHE A 99 -6.40 -1.94 7.83
N LYS A 100 -6.95 -1.43 8.92
CA LYS A 100 -6.20 -1.03 10.10
C LYS A 100 -6.09 -2.21 11.07
N TYR A 101 -4.87 -2.58 11.44
CA TYR A 101 -4.64 -3.67 12.39
C TYR A 101 -5.29 -3.35 13.75
N PRO A 102 -6.19 -4.21 14.25
CA PRO A 102 -6.83 -4.01 15.55
C PRO A 102 -5.80 -4.25 16.67
N LYS A 103 -5.54 -3.19 17.43
CA LYS A 103 -4.48 -3.21 18.48
C LYS A 103 -4.77 -4.23 19.61
N ASN A 104 -6.03 -4.47 19.91
CA ASN A 104 -6.47 -5.40 20.94
C ASN A 104 -6.08 -6.85 20.64
N LEU A 105 -5.96 -7.23 19.36
CA LEU A 105 -5.59 -8.60 18.98
C LEU A 105 -4.10 -8.91 19.22
N PHE A 106 -3.23 -7.90 19.29
CA PHE A 106 -1.80 -8.13 19.51
C PHE A 106 -1.46 -8.74 20.88
N SER A 107 -2.37 -8.64 21.87
CA SER A 107 -2.17 -9.25 23.19
C SER A 107 -2.46 -10.74 23.22
N TYR A 108 -3.20 -11.28 22.24
CA TYR A 108 -3.61 -12.69 22.24
C TYR A 108 -2.55 -13.65 21.72
N TYR A 109 -1.52 -13.15 21.02
CA TYR A 109 -0.48 -14.02 20.49
C TYR A 109 0.89 -13.32 20.41
N LYS A 110 1.97 -14.08 20.59
CA LYS A 110 3.35 -13.66 20.37
C LYS A 110 3.80 -14.18 19.01
N SER A 111 3.77 -13.33 17.97
CA SER A 111 4.19 -13.76 16.62
C SER A 111 5.68 -13.54 16.34
N ALA A 112 6.34 -12.65 17.07
CA ALA A 112 7.77 -12.40 16.90
C ALA A 112 8.41 -11.88 18.20
N THR A 113 9.59 -12.37 18.51
CA THR A 113 10.41 -11.94 19.67
C THR A 113 11.06 -10.57 19.42
N ALA A 114 11.12 -10.11 18.16
CA ALA A 114 11.72 -8.83 17.80
C ALA A 114 10.93 -8.13 16.70
N HIS A 115 10.37 -6.98 17.02
CA HIS A 115 9.72 -6.09 16.04
C HIS A 115 10.77 -5.26 15.29
N HIS A 116 11.43 -5.84 14.28
CA HIS A 116 12.45 -5.13 13.49
C HIS A 116 11.87 -4.27 12.35
N VAL A 117 10.57 -4.25 12.16
CA VAL A 117 9.96 -3.46 11.08
C VAL A 117 9.83 -2.00 11.52
N LYS A 118 10.90 -1.23 11.35
CA LYS A 118 10.86 0.24 11.47
C LYS A 118 10.19 0.82 10.24
N MET A 119 9.28 1.78 10.44
CA MET A 119 8.68 2.53 9.34
C MET A 119 9.79 3.29 8.60
N LYS A 120 9.99 2.98 7.31
CA LYS A 120 10.97 3.64 6.45
C LYS A 120 10.24 4.61 5.53
N LEU A 121 10.31 5.89 5.84
CA LEU A 121 9.82 6.92 4.91
C LEU A 121 10.73 6.99 3.68
N PRO A 122 10.17 7.11 2.47
CA PRO A 122 10.98 7.27 1.26
C PRO A 122 11.78 8.56 1.33
N LYS A 123 13.08 8.49 1.04
CA LYS A 123 13.98 9.66 1.03
C LYS A 123 13.47 10.78 0.11
N LYS A 124 12.76 10.43 -0.96
CA LYS A 124 12.15 11.39 -1.89
C LYS A 124 11.19 12.37 -1.19
N LEU A 125 10.48 11.94 -0.15
CA LEU A 125 9.62 12.82 0.63
C LEU A 125 10.40 13.93 1.32
N GLY A 126 11.59 13.63 1.84
CA GLY A 126 12.48 14.63 2.43
C GLY A 126 12.89 15.71 1.43
N TYR A 127 13.21 15.33 0.20
CA TYR A 127 13.54 16.31 -0.86
C TYR A 127 12.37 17.20 -1.24
N VAL A 128 11.15 16.65 -1.29
CA VAL A 128 9.94 17.43 -1.58
C VAL A 128 9.68 18.45 -0.47
N VAL A 129 9.75 18.04 0.79
CA VAL A 129 9.58 18.93 1.93
C VAL A 129 10.64 20.02 1.93
N PHE A 130 11.91 19.67 1.68
CA PHE A 130 13.01 20.64 1.57
C PHE A 130 12.77 21.66 0.45
N ALA A 131 12.34 21.21 -0.75
CA ALA A 131 12.03 22.09 -1.86
C ALA A 131 10.89 23.07 -1.54
N ILE A 132 9.83 22.61 -0.87
CA ILE A 132 8.72 23.47 -0.45
C ILE A 132 9.22 24.55 0.55
N LEU A 133 10.03 24.16 1.53
CA LEU A 133 10.60 25.09 2.51
C LEU A 133 11.54 26.10 1.86
N ALA A 134 12.38 25.67 0.90
CA ALA A 134 13.26 26.56 0.15
C ALA A 134 12.48 27.58 -0.68
N LEU A 135 11.40 27.15 -1.35
CA LEU A 135 10.51 28.05 -2.11
C LEU A 135 9.81 29.05 -1.19
N ALA A 136 9.33 28.61 -0.04
CA ALA A 136 8.69 29.48 0.94
C ALA A 136 9.68 30.53 1.49
N ALA A 137 10.91 30.10 1.82
CA ALA A 137 11.97 31.01 2.29
C ALA A 137 12.38 32.01 1.20
N TYR A 138 12.52 31.56 -0.06
CA TYR A 138 12.82 32.45 -1.17
C TYR A 138 11.70 33.44 -1.44
N GLY A 139 10.44 33.00 -1.41
CA GLY A 139 9.26 33.87 -1.56
C GLY A 139 9.20 34.91 -0.44
N GLY A 140 9.39 34.51 0.81
CA GLY A 140 9.47 35.41 1.96
C GLY A 140 10.62 36.43 1.80
N TYR A 141 11.82 35.97 1.46
CA TYR A 141 12.95 36.86 1.21
C TYR A 141 12.67 37.87 0.08
N SER A 142 12.07 37.41 -1.03
CA SER A 142 11.71 38.28 -2.16
C SER A 142 10.66 39.32 -1.79
N TYR A 143 9.69 38.96 -0.92
CA TYR A 143 8.66 39.88 -0.44
C TYR A 143 9.25 41.01 0.42
N PHE A 144 10.23 40.71 1.27
CA PHE A 144 10.87 41.69 2.14
C PHE A 144 11.98 42.48 1.45
N LYS A 145 12.36 42.18 0.21
CA LYS A 145 13.33 42.99 -0.54
C LYS A 145 12.79 44.39 -0.77
N PRO A 146 13.57 45.47 -0.48
CA PRO A 146 13.12 46.85 -0.62
C PRO A 146 12.64 47.22 -2.05
N GLY A 147 13.18 46.56 -3.08
CA GLY A 147 12.77 46.75 -4.46
C GLY A 147 11.37 46.22 -4.77
N THR A 148 10.98 45.11 -4.18
CA THR A 148 9.68 44.47 -4.42
C THR A 148 8.56 45.19 -3.69
N GLN A 149 8.84 45.75 -2.51
CA GLN A 149 7.86 46.57 -1.77
C GLN A 149 7.50 47.87 -2.52
N LYS A 150 8.46 48.44 -3.27
CA LYS A 150 8.18 49.60 -4.11
C LYS A 150 7.22 49.30 -5.26
N MET A 151 7.25 48.10 -5.81
CA MET A 151 6.32 47.69 -6.88
C MET A 151 4.90 47.37 -6.36
N ILE A 152 4.77 46.88 -5.14
CA ILE A 152 3.47 46.52 -4.54
C ILE A 152 2.76 47.74 -3.95
N ASN A 153 3.49 48.79 -3.57
CA ASN A 153 2.91 49.98 -2.96
C ASN A 153 3.22 51.25 -3.80
N PRO A 154 2.45 51.53 -4.88
CA PRO A 154 2.70 52.66 -5.79
C PRO A 154 2.66 54.02 -5.11
N SER A 155 1.94 54.14 -4.00
CA SER A 155 1.83 55.38 -3.20
C SER A 155 3.18 55.85 -2.59
N ALA A 156 4.12 54.91 -2.37
CA ALA A 156 5.46 55.26 -1.91
C ALA A 156 6.30 55.94 -3.02
N PHE A 157 5.99 55.73 -4.29
CA PHE A 157 6.62 56.42 -5.42
C PHE A 157 6.20 57.87 -5.54
N THR A 158 4.96 58.17 -5.25
CA THR A 158 4.41 59.53 -5.36
C THR A 158 4.99 60.46 -4.30
N GLN A 159 5.21 59.99 -3.09
CA GLN A 159 5.77 60.81 -1.99
C GLN A 159 7.26 61.11 -2.18
N ALA A 160 8.05 60.21 -2.74
CA ALA A 160 9.47 60.42 -2.99
C ALA A 160 9.74 61.49 -4.09
N ASN A 161 8.82 61.57 -5.08
CA ASN A 161 8.96 62.55 -6.17
C ASN A 161 8.47 63.95 -5.81
N THR A 162 7.67 64.12 -4.78
CA THR A 162 7.15 65.41 -4.34
C THR A 162 8.19 66.18 -3.50
N GLN A 163 9.18 65.48 -2.91
CA GLN A 163 10.24 66.13 -2.11
C GLN A 163 11.47 66.55 -2.93
N GLN A 164 11.54 66.23 -4.22
CA GLN A 164 12.68 66.52 -5.12
C GLN A 164 12.42 67.69 -6.09
N LYS A 165 11.50 68.64 -5.80
CA LYS A 165 11.36 69.85 -6.58
C LYS A 165 12.33 70.89 -6.05
N PRO A 166 13.42 71.29 -6.79
CA PRO A 166 14.33 72.36 -6.38
C PRO A 166 13.64 73.70 -6.47
N LYS A 167 14.00 74.60 -5.54
CA LYS A 167 13.67 76.03 -5.54
C LYS A 167 14.35 76.74 -6.70
#